data_fb3488f4ff40b2052ab8cf90f9ff83d9
#
_entry.id   fb3488f4ff40b2052ab8cf90f9ff83d9
#
_cell.length_a   1.000
_cell.length_b   1.000
_cell.length_c   1.000
_cell.angle_alpha   90.00
_cell.angle_beta   90.00
_cell.angle_gamma   90.00
#
_symmetry.space_group_name_H-M   'P 1'
#
loop_
_entity.id
_entity.type
_entity.pdbx_description
1 polymer ?
#
loop_
_entity_poly.entity_id
_entity_poly.type
_entity_poly.pdbx_seq_one_letter_code
_entity_poly.pdbx_strand_id
1 'polypeptide(L)'
;SNEKIIRTAAKMARDMRARFTALYVQTGKRERESDKRRLEAHVQFAKESGAEIVMTHGENVPVQIAEYAHLSNVTKIVIGQSSAKRNHFFSKQTLTEKLIEAVPDIDIHIIPDAMNLDNYRKPHGAVYVGKPTMKDSLLTLFIFAVCTLIGLFIQKLQFTDTNIVTIYIL
;
A
#
# COMPACT_ATOMS: atom_id res chain seq x y z
N SER A 1 -0.76 -15.24 4.45
CA SER A 1 -1.28 -16.12 5.48
C SER A 1 -0.68 -15.70 6.84
N ASN A 2 -1.54 -15.51 7.85
CA ASN A 2 -1.13 -15.05 9.19
C ASN A 2 -0.14 -16.02 9.86
N GLU A 3 -0.22 -17.32 9.57
CA GLU A 3 0.76 -18.30 10.08
C GLU A 3 2.20 -18.00 9.65
N LYS A 4 2.40 -17.54 8.40
CA LYS A 4 3.73 -17.14 7.93
C LYS A 4 4.27 -15.96 8.76
N ILE A 5 3.40 -15.00 9.10
CA ILE A 5 3.75 -13.83 9.90
C ILE A 5 4.15 -14.27 11.31
N ILE A 6 3.32 -15.09 11.96
CA ILE A 6 3.57 -15.63 13.31
C ILE A 6 4.89 -16.42 13.35
N ARG A 7 5.10 -17.30 12.36
CA ARG A 7 6.34 -18.11 12.27
C ARG A 7 7.59 -17.24 12.07
N THR A 8 7.49 -16.22 11.23
CA THR A 8 8.63 -15.30 11.01
C THR A 8 8.91 -14.47 12.25
N ALA A 9 7.88 -13.92 12.91
CA ALA A 9 8.03 -13.17 14.15
C ALA A 9 8.62 -14.02 15.27
N ALA A 10 8.14 -15.27 15.44
CA ALA A 10 8.67 -16.22 16.42
C ALA A 10 10.15 -16.55 16.18
N LYS A 11 10.55 -16.69 14.90
CA LYS A 11 11.96 -16.90 14.55
C LYS A 11 12.79 -15.68 14.92
N MET A 12 12.35 -14.50 14.53
CA MET A 12 13.05 -13.25 14.84
C MET A 12 13.20 -13.05 16.35
N ALA A 13 12.15 -13.29 17.13
CA ALA A 13 12.19 -13.18 18.59
C ALA A 13 13.21 -14.15 19.21
N ARG A 14 13.28 -15.39 18.75
CA ARG A 14 14.29 -16.37 19.19
C ARG A 14 15.70 -15.94 18.84
N ASP A 15 15.93 -15.50 17.58
CA ASP A 15 17.24 -15.08 17.12
C ASP A 15 17.76 -13.86 17.91
N MET A 16 16.85 -12.98 18.31
CA MET A 16 17.15 -11.77 19.09
C MET A 16 17.08 -11.98 20.62
N ARG A 17 16.70 -13.18 21.09
CA ARG A 17 16.43 -13.49 22.52
C ARG A 17 15.45 -12.50 23.15
N ALA A 18 14.44 -12.07 22.38
CA ALA A 18 13.43 -11.12 22.79
C ALA A 18 12.12 -11.81 23.16
N ARG A 19 11.30 -11.11 23.95
CA ARG A 19 9.91 -11.55 24.19
C ARG A 19 9.12 -11.47 22.90
N PHE A 20 8.21 -12.40 22.70
CA PHE A 20 7.32 -12.46 21.55
C PHE A 20 5.88 -12.31 22.00
N THR A 21 5.22 -11.24 21.58
CA THR A 21 3.82 -10.96 21.86
C THR A 21 3.01 -10.95 20.59
N ALA A 22 1.88 -11.64 20.60
CA ALA A 22 0.88 -11.57 19.55
C ALA A 22 -0.27 -10.67 20.01
N LEU A 23 -0.35 -9.48 19.46
CA LEU A 23 -1.38 -8.49 19.77
C LEU A 23 -2.58 -8.64 18.85
N TYR A 24 -3.77 -8.78 19.44
CA TYR A 24 -5.03 -8.74 18.73
C TYR A 24 -5.82 -7.49 19.14
N VAL A 25 -6.22 -6.69 18.14
CA VAL A 25 -7.06 -5.50 18.38
C VAL A 25 -8.49 -5.83 17.97
N GLN A 26 -9.37 -5.90 18.94
CA GLN A 26 -10.79 -6.12 18.72
C GLN A 26 -11.45 -4.79 18.38
N THR A 27 -11.99 -4.69 17.18
CA THR A 27 -12.82 -3.56 16.75
C THR A 27 -14.28 -3.85 17.04
N GLY A 28 -15.10 -2.83 17.34
CA GLY A 28 -16.53 -3.01 17.68
C GLY A 28 -17.40 -3.59 16.54
N LYS A 29 -16.80 -4.01 15.44
CA LYS A 29 -17.51 -4.66 14.33
C LYS A 29 -17.90 -6.08 14.70
N ARG A 30 -19.14 -6.44 14.36
CA ARG A 30 -19.66 -7.80 14.56
C ARG A 30 -18.84 -8.78 13.71
N GLU A 31 -18.07 -9.61 14.37
CA GLU A 31 -17.28 -10.67 13.71
C GLU A 31 -18.21 -11.81 13.26
N ARG A 32 -17.92 -12.35 12.08
CA ARG A 32 -18.59 -13.55 11.58
C ARG A 32 -18.04 -14.77 12.34
N GLU A 33 -18.85 -15.79 12.49
CA GLU A 33 -18.44 -17.03 13.16
C GLU A 33 -17.22 -17.70 12.48
N SER A 34 -17.11 -17.58 11.15
CA SER A 34 -15.93 -18.03 10.41
C SER A 34 -14.65 -17.30 10.80
N ASP A 35 -14.75 -16.00 11.11
CA ASP A 35 -13.61 -15.18 11.46
C ASP A 35 -13.14 -15.48 12.90
N LYS A 36 -14.05 -15.77 13.80
CA LYS A 36 -13.74 -16.22 15.16
C LYS A 36 -12.95 -17.53 15.16
N ARG A 37 -13.42 -18.54 14.43
CA ARG A 37 -12.71 -19.85 14.31
C ARG A 37 -11.29 -19.67 13.74
N ARG A 38 -11.14 -18.81 12.75
CA ARG A 38 -9.82 -18.49 12.19
C ARG A 38 -8.93 -17.74 13.19
N LEU A 39 -9.50 -16.83 13.96
CA LEU A 39 -8.79 -16.14 15.02
C LEU A 39 -8.31 -17.11 16.10
N GLU A 40 -9.20 -17.99 16.57
CA GLU A 40 -8.85 -19.04 17.56
C GLU A 40 -7.70 -19.91 17.07
N ALA A 41 -7.73 -20.36 15.82
CA ALA A 41 -6.64 -21.14 15.23
C ALA A 41 -5.32 -20.35 15.18
N HIS A 42 -5.36 -19.05 14.85
CA HIS A 42 -4.16 -18.19 14.84
C HIS A 42 -3.63 -17.93 16.25
N VAL A 43 -4.51 -17.73 17.23
CA VAL A 43 -4.15 -17.55 18.64
C VAL A 43 -3.48 -18.83 19.18
N GLN A 44 -4.05 -19.98 18.89
CA GLN A 44 -3.47 -21.26 19.29
C GLN A 44 -2.08 -21.46 18.66
N PHE A 45 -1.95 -21.22 17.36
CA PHE A 45 -0.67 -21.31 16.67
C PHE A 45 0.38 -20.34 17.20
N ALA A 46 -0.03 -19.11 17.58
CA ALA A 46 0.86 -18.14 18.19
C ALA A 46 1.36 -18.60 19.57
N LYS A 47 0.47 -19.15 20.41
CA LYS A 47 0.83 -19.74 21.71
C LYS A 47 1.84 -20.88 21.55
N GLU A 48 1.58 -21.82 20.63
CA GLU A 48 2.48 -22.94 20.33
C GLU A 48 3.84 -22.45 19.78
N SER A 49 3.86 -21.29 19.13
CA SER A 49 5.08 -20.63 18.66
C SER A 49 5.84 -19.86 19.75
N GLY A 50 5.30 -19.82 21.00
CA GLY A 50 5.90 -19.16 22.15
C GLY A 50 5.48 -17.70 22.34
N ALA A 51 4.37 -17.27 21.74
CA ALA A 51 3.87 -15.91 21.91
C ALA A 51 3.07 -15.75 23.20
N GLU A 52 3.25 -14.63 23.87
CA GLU A 52 2.29 -14.09 24.83
C GLU A 52 1.12 -13.46 24.05
N ILE A 53 -0.11 -13.79 24.41
CA ILE A 53 -1.29 -13.26 23.71
C ILE A 53 -1.84 -12.07 24.47
N VAL A 54 -1.94 -10.94 23.79
CA VAL A 54 -2.53 -9.72 24.33
C VAL A 54 -3.72 -9.31 23.45
N MET A 55 -4.84 -8.98 24.09
CA MET A 55 -6.04 -8.48 23.44
C MET A 55 -6.30 -7.05 23.90
N THR A 56 -6.53 -6.16 22.97
CA THR A 56 -6.95 -4.77 23.22
C THR A 56 -8.21 -4.45 22.43
N HIS A 57 -8.92 -3.41 22.84
CA HIS A 57 -10.18 -2.98 22.21
C HIS A 57 -10.01 -1.57 21.69
N GLY A 58 -10.45 -1.31 20.47
CA GLY A 58 -10.45 0.04 19.92
C GLY A 58 -10.82 0.08 18.44
N GLU A 59 -11.42 1.17 18.01
CA GLU A 59 -11.84 1.33 16.60
C GLU A 59 -10.66 1.65 15.67
N ASN A 60 -9.64 2.31 16.18
CA ASN A 60 -8.46 2.71 15.41
C ASN A 60 -7.29 1.78 15.69
N VAL A 61 -7.20 0.72 14.88
CA VAL A 61 -6.18 -0.33 15.04
C VAL A 61 -4.73 0.20 15.09
N PRO A 62 -4.27 1.11 14.19
CA PRO A 62 -2.93 1.68 14.28
C PRO A 62 -2.62 2.35 15.62
N VAL A 63 -3.58 3.11 16.15
CA VAL A 63 -3.42 3.81 17.44
C VAL A 63 -3.28 2.81 18.59
N GLN A 64 -4.10 1.76 18.60
CA GLN A 64 -4.03 0.73 19.64
C GLN A 64 -2.72 -0.05 19.60
N ILE A 65 -2.20 -0.32 18.41
CA ILE A 65 -0.90 -0.96 18.25
C ILE A 65 0.22 -0.04 18.76
N ALA A 66 0.17 1.24 18.40
CA ALA A 66 1.16 2.23 18.81
C ALA A 66 1.17 2.42 20.33
N GLU A 67 0.00 2.57 20.94
CA GLU A 67 -0.16 2.72 22.38
C GLU A 67 0.41 1.51 23.13
N TYR A 68 0.05 0.31 22.73
CA TYR A 68 0.60 -0.91 23.31
C TYR A 68 2.12 -0.99 23.13
N ALA A 69 2.63 -0.66 21.95
CA ALA A 69 4.04 -0.73 21.65
C ALA A 69 4.87 0.22 22.53
N HIS A 70 4.40 1.43 22.75
CA HIS A 70 5.05 2.39 23.64
C HIS A 70 4.99 1.96 25.11
N LEU A 71 3.81 1.54 25.60
CA LEU A 71 3.62 1.10 26.98
C LEU A 71 4.44 -0.15 27.33
N SER A 72 4.66 -1.04 26.38
CA SER A 72 5.37 -2.31 26.55
C SER A 72 6.84 -2.25 26.12
N ASN A 73 7.36 -1.08 25.76
CA ASN A 73 8.71 -0.89 25.23
C ASN A 73 9.03 -1.86 24.07
N VAL A 74 8.11 -1.98 23.13
CA VAL A 74 8.30 -2.80 21.94
C VAL A 74 9.33 -2.13 21.04
N THR A 75 10.33 -2.88 20.60
CA THR A 75 11.37 -2.39 19.69
C THR A 75 11.15 -2.79 18.24
N LYS A 76 10.31 -3.79 18.01
CA LYS A 76 10.07 -4.31 16.66
C LYS A 76 8.62 -4.78 16.49
N ILE A 77 7.98 -4.35 15.43
CA ILE A 77 6.62 -4.75 15.06
C ILE A 77 6.68 -5.57 13.77
N VAL A 78 6.02 -6.72 13.74
CA VAL A 78 5.93 -7.59 12.57
C VAL A 78 4.48 -7.62 12.11
N ILE A 79 4.23 -7.19 10.88
CA ILE A 79 2.89 -7.15 10.28
C ILE A 79 2.87 -7.78 8.89
N GLY A 80 1.71 -8.24 8.48
CA GLY A 80 1.48 -8.66 7.10
C GLY A 80 1.12 -7.50 6.20
N GLN A 81 1.51 -7.60 4.94
CA GLN A 81 1.07 -6.64 3.93
C GLN A 81 -0.44 -6.80 3.71
N SER A 82 -1.20 -5.75 3.96
CA SER A 82 -2.63 -5.73 3.67
C SER A 82 -2.87 -5.69 2.17
N SER A 83 -3.65 -6.66 1.66
CA SER A 83 -4.05 -6.73 0.24
C SER A 83 -5.20 -5.78 -0.11
N ALA A 84 -5.45 -4.75 0.69
CA ALA A 84 -6.49 -3.78 0.39
C ALA A 84 -6.28 -3.23 -1.03
N LYS A 85 -7.20 -3.56 -1.95
CA LYS A 85 -7.18 -3.05 -3.32
C LYS A 85 -7.09 -1.53 -3.27
N ARG A 86 -5.97 -0.99 -3.71
CA ARG A 86 -5.82 0.45 -3.94
C ARG A 86 -6.80 0.86 -5.04
N ASN A 87 -7.94 1.40 -4.66
CA ASN A 87 -8.75 2.17 -5.61
C ASN A 87 -8.00 3.47 -5.87
N HIS A 88 -7.52 3.63 -7.10
CA HIS A 88 -6.53 4.61 -7.56
C HIS A 88 -6.90 6.10 -7.36
N PHE A 89 -8.13 6.44 -6.98
CA PHE A 89 -8.58 7.85 -6.96
C PHE A 89 -8.87 8.43 -5.56
N PHE A 90 -9.08 7.60 -4.51
CA PHE A 90 -9.29 8.07 -3.13
C PHE A 90 -8.73 7.02 -2.16
N SER A 91 -7.42 6.82 -2.13
CA SER A 91 -6.84 5.84 -1.22
C SER A 91 -6.72 6.45 0.19
N LYS A 92 -7.58 6.00 1.10
CA LYS A 92 -7.30 6.15 2.53
C LYS A 92 -5.96 5.46 2.81
N GLN A 93 -5.11 6.09 3.62
CA GLN A 93 -3.84 5.52 4.08
C GLN A 93 -4.01 4.07 4.54
N THR A 94 -3.09 3.22 4.18
CA THR A 94 -3.09 1.82 4.61
C THR A 94 -2.79 1.71 6.10
N LEU A 95 -3.11 0.57 6.72
CA LEU A 95 -2.74 0.28 8.12
C LEU A 95 -1.23 0.50 8.34
N THR A 96 -0.42 0.04 7.39
CA THR A 96 1.04 0.16 7.44
C THR A 96 1.51 1.61 7.43
N GLU A 97 0.97 2.45 6.53
CA GLU A 97 1.32 3.87 6.45
C GLU A 97 0.98 4.61 7.75
N LYS A 98 -0.23 4.37 8.29
CA LYS A 98 -0.63 4.96 9.57
C LYS A 98 0.21 4.49 10.75
N LEU A 99 0.64 3.24 10.73
CA LEU A 99 1.47 2.69 11.79
C LEU A 99 2.88 3.28 11.74
N ILE A 100 3.48 3.44 10.55
CA ILE A 100 4.78 4.09 10.39
C ILE A 100 4.75 5.53 10.92
N GLU A 101 3.66 6.26 10.67
CA GLU A 101 3.49 7.62 11.21
C GLU A 101 3.32 7.64 12.74
N ALA A 102 2.66 6.62 13.31
CA ALA A 102 2.36 6.55 14.73
C ALA A 102 3.52 6.08 15.61
N VAL A 103 4.48 5.32 15.05
CA VAL A 103 5.62 4.74 15.80
C VAL A 103 6.94 4.93 15.03
N PRO A 104 7.42 6.16 14.86
CA PRO A 104 8.61 6.47 14.07
C PRO A 104 9.90 5.85 14.64
N ASP A 105 9.92 5.57 15.93
CA ASP A 105 11.10 5.05 16.66
C ASP A 105 11.12 3.53 16.77
N ILE A 106 10.13 2.83 16.18
CA ILE A 106 9.99 1.37 16.26
C ILE A 106 10.22 0.74 14.89
N ASP A 107 11.05 -0.28 14.80
CA ASP A 107 11.28 -1.02 13.57
C ASP A 107 10.02 -1.77 13.12
N ILE A 108 9.49 -1.47 11.94
CA ILE A 108 8.34 -2.16 11.37
C ILE A 108 8.80 -3.14 10.28
N HIS A 109 8.56 -4.43 10.51
CA HIS A 109 8.87 -5.50 9.56
C HIS A 109 7.61 -5.97 8.83
N ILE A 110 7.54 -5.68 7.53
CA ILE A 110 6.37 -6.00 6.70
C ILE A 110 6.62 -7.32 5.96
N ILE A 111 5.77 -8.31 6.20
CA ILE A 111 5.84 -9.60 5.52
C ILE A 111 4.88 -9.60 4.33
N PRO A 112 5.39 -9.75 3.10
CA PRO A 112 4.54 -9.77 1.92
C PRO A 112 3.68 -11.05 1.89
N ASP A 113 2.43 -10.90 1.45
CA ASP A 113 1.55 -12.04 1.23
C ASP A 113 1.97 -12.80 -0.03
N ALA A 114 2.08 -14.12 0.06
CA ALA A 114 2.54 -14.97 -1.04
C ALA A 114 1.65 -14.88 -2.30
N MET A 115 0.40 -14.47 -2.16
CA MET A 115 -0.52 -14.27 -3.30
C MET A 115 -0.18 -13.06 -4.17
N ASN A 116 0.69 -12.16 -3.71
CA ASN A 116 1.09 -10.97 -4.48
C ASN A 116 2.43 -11.14 -5.20
N LEU A 117 3.05 -12.31 -5.19
CA LEU A 117 4.32 -12.56 -5.87
C LEU A 117 4.21 -12.41 -7.40
N ASP A 118 3.04 -12.66 -7.98
CA ASP A 118 2.82 -12.44 -9.42
C ASP A 118 2.81 -10.95 -9.80
N ASN A 119 2.44 -10.07 -8.86
CA ASN A 119 2.54 -8.63 -9.06
C ASN A 119 3.95 -8.06 -8.76
N TYR A 120 4.78 -8.79 -7.99
CA TYR A 120 6.14 -8.36 -7.65
C TYR A 120 7.16 -8.65 -8.75
N ARG A 121 6.81 -9.49 -9.74
CA ARG A 121 7.67 -9.83 -10.88
C ARG A 121 7.69 -8.81 -12.01
N LYS A 122 7.01 -7.68 -11.87
CA LYS A 122 7.19 -6.57 -12.81
C LYS A 122 8.46 -5.82 -12.41
N PRO A 123 9.56 -5.93 -13.19
CA PRO A 123 10.76 -5.17 -12.88
C PRO A 123 10.39 -3.68 -12.87
N HIS A 124 10.67 -3.00 -11.75
CA HIS A 124 10.62 -1.55 -11.68
C HIS A 124 11.73 -1.02 -12.59
N GLY A 125 11.45 -0.78 -13.84
CA GLY A 125 12.43 -0.34 -14.82
C GLY A 125 12.04 -0.59 -16.27
N ALA A 126 11.02 -1.40 -16.53
CA ALA A 126 10.40 -1.39 -17.84
C ALA A 126 9.58 -0.10 -17.94
N VAL A 127 10.14 0.91 -18.58
CA VAL A 127 9.32 1.97 -19.17
C VAL A 127 8.31 1.24 -20.05
N TYR A 128 7.09 1.08 -19.54
CA TYR A 128 6.00 0.61 -20.37
C TYR A 128 5.75 1.71 -21.41
N VAL A 129 6.41 1.58 -22.55
CA VAL A 129 5.88 2.15 -23.78
C VAL A 129 4.59 1.34 -24.00
N GLY A 130 3.51 1.79 -23.38
CA GLY A 130 2.19 1.21 -23.57
C GLY A 130 1.95 1.17 -25.06
N LYS A 131 1.55 0.03 -25.63
CA LYS A 131 1.07 0.00 -27.00
C LYS A 131 0.01 1.11 -27.09
N PRO A 132 0.17 2.08 -27.99
CA PRO A 132 -0.78 3.18 -28.09
C PRO A 132 -2.17 2.57 -28.32
N THR A 133 -3.07 2.86 -27.41
CA THR A 133 -4.47 2.45 -27.56
C THR A 133 -5.03 3.23 -28.73
N MET A 134 -5.93 2.64 -29.55
CA MET A 134 -6.59 3.34 -30.65
C MET A 134 -7.16 4.70 -30.21
N LYS A 135 -7.59 4.81 -28.95
CA LYS A 135 -8.06 6.07 -28.33
C LYS A 135 -6.97 7.11 -28.15
N ASP A 136 -5.76 6.69 -27.77
CA ASP A 136 -4.63 7.60 -27.58
C ASP A 136 -4.14 8.13 -28.94
N SER A 137 -4.12 7.27 -29.97
CA SER A 137 -3.80 7.66 -31.33
C SER A 137 -4.83 8.64 -31.90
N LEU A 138 -6.12 8.41 -31.65
CA LEU A 138 -7.21 9.30 -32.12
C LEU A 138 -7.14 10.64 -31.40
N LEU A 139 -6.85 10.66 -30.10
CA LEU A 139 -6.68 11.89 -29.31
C LEU A 139 -5.51 12.72 -29.82
N THR A 140 -4.38 12.07 -30.12
CA THR A 140 -3.20 12.75 -30.66
C THR A 140 -3.49 13.36 -32.02
N LEU A 141 -4.18 12.62 -32.91
CA LEU A 141 -4.60 13.10 -34.21
C LEU A 141 -5.54 14.31 -34.09
N PHE A 142 -6.48 14.26 -33.15
CA PHE A 142 -7.41 15.36 -32.87
C PHE A 142 -6.70 16.61 -32.40
N ILE A 143 -5.74 16.49 -31.46
CA ILE A 143 -4.94 17.62 -30.99
C ILE A 143 -4.15 18.23 -32.15
N PHE A 144 -3.55 17.39 -33.00
CA PHE A 144 -2.80 17.86 -34.17
C PHE A 144 -3.68 18.63 -35.17
N ALA A 145 -4.90 18.12 -35.41
CA ALA A 145 -5.87 18.78 -36.29
C ALA A 145 -6.30 20.14 -35.72
N VAL A 146 -6.56 20.25 -34.43
CA VAL A 146 -6.92 21.49 -33.76
C VAL A 146 -5.78 22.52 -33.84
N CYS A 147 -4.54 22.11 -33.56
CA CYS A 147 -3.36 22.99 -33.67
C CYS A 147 -3.17 23.50 -35.11
N THR A 148 -3.39 22.64 -36.12
CA THR A 148 -3.28 23.04 -37.53
C THR A 148 -4.39 24.04 -37.92
N LEU A 149 -5.62 23.82 -37.46
CA LEU A 149 -6.72 24.76 -37.70
C LEU A 149 -6.47 26.12 -37.06
N ILE A 150 -5.93 26.14 -35.82
CA ILE A 150 -5.54 27.39 -35.15
C ILE A 150 -4.44 28.11 -35.95
N GLY A 151 -3.42 27.39 -36.41
CA GLY A 151 -2.36 27.95 -37.26
C GLY A 151 -2.87 28.60 -38.54
N LEU A 152 -3.75 27.88 -39.24
CA LEU A 152 -4.40 28.43 -40.47
C LEU A 152 -5.30 29.62 -40.17
N PHE A 153 -5.99 29.63 -39.05
CA PHE A 153 -6.82 30.77 -38.62
C PHE A 153 -5.98 31.99 -38.31
N ILE A 154 -4.85 31.84 -37.66
CA ILE A 154 -3.89 32.91 -37.33
C ILE A 154 -3.28 33.47 -38.63
N GLN A 155 -2.93 32.61 -39.59
CA GLN A 155 -2.42 33.00 -40.89
C GLN A 155 -3.46 33.85 -41.69
N LYS A 156 -4.74 33.46 -41.57
CA LYS A 156 -5.84 34.24 -42.22
C LYS A 156 -6.09 35.59 -41.58
N LEU A 157 -5.67 35.80 -40.33
CA LEU A 157 -5.75 37.06 -39.59
C LEU A 157 -4.56 38.00 -39.84
N GLN A 158 -3.69 37.71 -40.82
CA GLN A 158 -2.51 38.52 -41.19
C GLN A 158 -1.53 38.80 -40.02
N PHE A 159 -1.36 37.86 -39.09
CA PHE A 159 -0.28 37.93 -38.14
C PHE A 159 1.05 37.55 -38.81
N THR A 160 2.08 38.34 -38.58
CA THR A 160 3.41 38.22 -39.16
C THR A 160 4.02 36.84 -38.89
N ASP A 161 4.74 36.26 -39.87
CA ASP A 161 5.35 34.92 -39.88
C ASP A 161 6.16 34.55 -38.63
N THR A 162 6.67 35.54 -37.90
CA THR A 162 7.46 35.36 -36.69
C THR A 162 6.69 34.77 -35.53
N ASN A 163 5.36 34.95 -35.47
CA ASN A 163 4.53 34.48 -34.36
C ASN A 163 4.11 33.00 -34.51
N ILE A 164 4.14 32.45 -35.71
CA ILE A 164 3.76 31.08 -36.01
C ILE A 164 4.84 30.11 -35.49
N VAL A 165 6.10 30.48 -35.61
CA VAL A 165 7.25 29.67 -35.18
C VAL A 165 7.27 29.50 -33.66
N THR A 166 6.83 30.49 -32.88
CA THR A 166 6.79 30.43 -31.41
C THR A 166 5.77 29.44 -30.88
N ILE A 167 4.66 29.22 -31.59
CA ILE A 167 3.61 28.24 -31.17
C ILE A 167 4.05 26.81 -31.38
N TYR A 168 4.94 26.52 -32.33
CA TYR A 168 5.42 25.18 -32.62
C TYR A 168 6.65 24.77 -31.78
N ILE A 169 7.30 25.68 -31.06
CA ILE A 169 8.48 25.41 -30.23
C ILE A 169 8.11 25.18 -28.74
N LEU A 170 6.90 25.53 -28.32
CA LEU A 170 6.40 25.34 -26.96
C LEU A 170 5.63 24.05 -26.81
#